data_e11f15d7bbf327bf89e6b4f6bd99a19e
#
_entry.id   e11f15d7bbf327bf89e6b4f6bd99a19e
#
_cell.length_a   1.000
_cell.length_b   1.000
_cell.length_c   1.000
_cell.angle_alpha   90.00
_cell.angle_beta   90.00
_cell.angle_gamma   90.00
#
_symmetry.space_group_name_H-M   'P 1'
#
loop_
_entity.id
_entity.type
_entity.pdbx_description
1 polymer ?
#
loop_
_entity_poly.entity_id
_entity_poly.type
_entity_poly.pdbx_seq_one_letter_code
_entity_poly.pdbx_strand_id
1 'polypeptide(L)'
;MPRPSSSDKRYLEQNGGKWRVTIAVPRDLQGKLGTRLKRSLHTDSLAVANQIKWQVVGELKAEIDAARRGAGGATKGDALAREALAMAAQRARAQTHEEVSDLDHAMEERASGLLGRPIAIEQLPGEDAEPVYAPERIAQAAQFRSLAMGEATPVAIHHDRFVAMSGNKARTKADDQRALKYLLAWCEANRVPPNIEAFTRKTAVRFTNDLPKLAEGRDATTLRKYLNRLSIYWKWLEAQELATTDVWVGAYKLLPPPAKGPEERPFTDDEVTRLLKGDAPQKLHDLMRIGALTGARLDVIVDLKVKDCAGGLFVFKPQKKETKERAVPIHPALIEIVERRTKDKAPDDDLFPEWPPSKGTSERERSFKASNAFTLYRRKVGVDETVPGKRRALVNFHSFRRWFITKAEQADQPESIIAAVVGHKRKGMTLGRYSAGPLIAQARRCVEAVQLPSEASCSASHIFERA
;
A
#
# COMPACT_ATOMS: atom_id res chain seq x y z
N MET A 1 -1.14 29.02 -28.21
CA MET A 1 -1.16 27.74 -28.96
C MET A 1 -1.36 28.03 -30.44
N PRO A 2 -0.59 27.43 -31.35
CA PRO A 2 -0.79 27.63 -32.79
C PRO A 2 -2.17 27.05 -33.17
N ARG A 3 -2.92 27.76 -34.02
CA ARG A 3 -4.21 27.29 -34.53
C ARG A 3 -3.98 25.97 -35.31
N PRO A 4 -4.74 24.88 -35.03
CA PRO A 4 -4.62 23.62 -35.76
C PRO A 4 -4.86 23.86 -37.23
N SER A 5 -3.97 23.34 -38.09
CA SER A 5 -4.15 23.33 -39.54
C SER A 5 -5.50 22.63 -39.88
N SER A 6 -6.25 23.23 -40.81
CA SER A 6 -7.51 22.62 -41.30
C SER A 6 -7.33 21.23 -41.94
N SER A 7 -6.10 20.82 -42.20
CA SER A 7 -5.72 19.53 -42.81
C SER A 7 -5.26 18.48 -41.77
N ASP A 8 -5.22 18.80 -40.47
CA ASP A 8 -4.74 17.87 -39.45
C ASP A 8 -5.73 16.69 -39.25
N LYS A 9 -5.33 15.50 -39.70
CA LYS A 9 -6.10 14.24 -39.55
C LYS A 9 -5.74 13.43 -38.30
N ARG A 10 -4.93 13.95 -37.37
CA ARG A 10 -4.56 13.26 -36.13
C ARG A 10 -5.81 12.87 -35.34
N TYR A 11 -5.90 11.62 -34.93
CA TYR A 11 -7.04 10.98 -34.25
C TYR A 11 -8.31 10.88 -35.11
N LEU A 12 -8.33 11.31 -36.35
CA LEU A 12 -9.50 11.25 -37.23
C LEU A 12 -9.43 10.05 -38.19
N GLU A 13 -10.54 9.36 -38.32
CA GLU A 13 -10.76 8.26 -39.27
C GLU A 13 -12.11 8.49 -39.98
N GLN A 14 -12.17 8.24 -41.25
CA GLN A 14 -13.43 8.37 -42.02
C GLN A 14 -14.18 7.04 -42.04
N ASN A 15 -15.46 7.07 -41.79
CA ASN A 15 -16.34 5.90 -41.81
C ASN A 15 -17.69 6.26 -42.43
N GLY A 16 -18.04 5.64 -43.56
CA GLY A 16 -19.31 5.94 -44.26
C GLY A 16 -19.47 7.43 -44.63
N GLY A 17 -18.39 8.07 -45.07
CA GLY A 17 -18.40 9.49 -45.45
C GLY A 17 -18.31 10.47 -44.26
N LYS A 18 -18.49 10.03 -43.02
CA LYS A 18 -18.43 10.89 -41.79
C LYS A 18 -17.14 10.70 -41.03
N TRP A 19 -16.67 11.75 -40.33
CA TRP A 19 -15.50 11.69 -39.47
C TRP A 19 -15.82 11.12 -38.11
N ARG A 20 -14.86 10.34 -37.58
CA ARG A 20 -14.86 9.83 -36.20
C ARG A 20 -13.50 9.99 -35.53
N VAL A 21 -13.48 10.17 -34.22
CA VAL A 21 -12.25 10.09 -33.42
C VAL A 21 -11.94 8.63 -33.13
N THR A 22 -10.66 8.25 -33.29
CA THR A 22 -10.15 6.92 -32.98
C THR A 22 -8.91 7.03 -32.12
N ILE A 23 -8.90 6.36 -30.96
CA ILE A 23 -7.77 6.32 -30.02
C ILE A 23 -7.40 4.86 -29.75
N ALA A 24 -6.11 4.53 -29.81
CA ALA A 24 -5.61 3.21 -29.43
C ALA A 24 -5.69 3.03 -27.92
N VAL A 25 -6.21 1.90 -27.46
CA VAL A 25 -6.25 1.52 -26.05
C VAL A 25 -4.93 0.84 -25.65
N PRO A 26 -4.29 1.22 -24.52
CA PRO A 26 -3.11 0.55 -24.00
C PRO A 26 -3.34 -0.96 -23.82
N ARG A 27 -2.29 -1.77 -24.05
CA ARG A 27 -2.40 -3.24 -24.06
C ARG A 27 -2.97 -3.83 -22.76
N ASP A 28 -2.64 -3.22 -21.62
CA ASP A 28 -3.12 -3.61 -20.29
C ASP A 28 -4.62 -3.39 -20.08
N LEU A 29 -5.28 -2.58 -20.91
CA LEU A 29 -6.70 -2.24 -20.83
C LEU A 29 -7.53 -2.83 -21.99
N GLN A 30 -6.90 -3.45 -22.98
CA GLN A 30 -7.59 -3.96 -24.18
C GLN A 30 -8.63 -5.05 -23.87
N GLY A 31 -8.42 -5.83 -22.79
CA GLY A 31 -9.40 -6.82 -22.33
C GLY A 31 -10.71 -6.21 -21.82
N LYS A 32 -10.71 -4.90 -21.44
CA LYS A 32 -11.89 -4.19 -20.91
C LYS A 32 -12.52 -3.24 -21.92
N LEU A 33 -11.70 -2.54 -22.70
CA LEU A 33 -12.13 -1.45 -23.59
C LEU A 33 -12.01 -1.78 -25.08
N GLY A 34 -11.53 -2.98 -25.42
CA GLY A 34 -11.18 -3.33 -26.80
C GLY A 34 -9.87 -2.66 -27.25
N THR A 35 -9.44 -2.93 -28.48
CA THR A 35 -8.16 -2.44 -29.01
C THR A 35 -8.15 -0.95 -29.34
N ARG A 36 -9.33 -0.37 -29.64
CA ARG A 36 -9.50 1.05 -30.00
C ARG A 36 -10.84 1.58 -29.53
N LEU A 37 -10.87 2.77 -28.95
CA LEU A 37 -12.08 3.54 -28.70
C LEU A 37 -12.39 4.40 -29.94
N LYS A 38 -13.66 4.41 -30.37
CA LYS A 38 -14.12 5.12 -31.55
C LYS A 38 -15.40 5.90 -31.23
N ARG A 39 -15.45 7.19 -31.64
CA ARG A 39 -16.63 8.03 -31.42
C ARG A 39 -16.90 8.89 -32.66
N SER A 40 -18.13 8.81 -33.22
CA SER A 40 -18.55 9.60 -34.38
C SER A 40 -18.61 11.07 -34.03
N LEU A 41 -18.18 11.92 -34.99
CA LEU A 41 -18.32 13.38 -34.90
C LEU A 41 -19.55 13.89 -35.64
N HIS A 42 -20.31 13.00 -36.28
CA HIS A 42 -21.55 13.29 -37.02
C HIS A 42 -21.40 14.35 -38.13
N THR A 43 -20.18 14.60 -38.63
CA THR A 43 -19.88 15.56 -39.68
C THR A 43 -19.03 14.89 -40.78
N ASP A 44 -19.25 15.33 -42.01
CA ASP A 44 -18.47 15.02 -43.19
C ASP A 44 -17.38 16.06 -43.48
N SER A 45 -17.49 17.24 -42.86
CA SER A 45 -16.54 18.33 -42.99
C SER A 45 -15.30 18.10 -42.11
N LEU A 46 -14.11 18.04 -42.73
CA LEU A 46 -12.84 17.94 -42.02
C LEU A 46 -12.55 19.18 -41.16
N ALA A 47 -12.98 20.37 -41.60
CA ALA A 47 -12.81 21.60 -40.85
C ALA A 47 -13.60 21.58 -39.55
N VAL A 48 -14.88 21.17 -39.58
CA VAL A 48 -15.73 21.00 -38.41
C VAL A 48 -15.18 19.89 -37.51
N ALA A 49 -14.78 18.75 -38.08
CA ALA A 49 -14.18 17.66 -37.33
C ALA A 49 -12.92 18.12 -36.56
N ASN A 50 -12.07 18.98 -37.15
CA ASN A 50 -10.90 19.53 -36.49
C ASN A 50 -11.23 20.51 -35.34
N GLN A 51 -12.35 21.18 -35.38
CA GLN A 51 -12.81 22.08 -34.30
C GLN A 51 -13.26 21.28 -33.06
N ILE A 52 -14.03 20.19 -33.25
CA ILE A 52 -14.65 19.44 -32.16
C ILE A 52 -13.86 18.23 -31.70
N LYS A 53 -12.91 17.71 -32.48
CA LYS A 53 -12.17 16.47 -32.16
C LYS A 53 -11.49 16.50 -30.79
N TRP A 54 -10.93 17.65 -30.38
CA TRP A 54 -10.13 17.71 -29.16
C TRP A 54 -10.95 17.52 -27.89
N GLN A 55 -12.20 17.95 -27.88
CA GLN A 55 -13.14 17.67 -26.82
C GLN A 55 -13.35 16.16 -26.71
N VAL A 56 -13.68 15.48 -27.84
CA VAL A 56 -13.93 14.04 -27.89
C VAL A 56 -12.66 13.24 -27.57
N VAL A 57 -11.49 13.70 -27.99
CA VAL A 57 -10.18 13.10 -27.61
C VAL A 57 -9.97 13.20 -26.08
N GLY A 58 -10.34 14.31 -25.47
CA GLY A 58 -10.30 14.50 -24.01
C GLY A 58 -11.20 13.50 -23.29
N GLU A 59 -12.44 13.34 -23.72
CA GLU A 59 -13.41 12.41 -23.18
C GLU A 59 -12.93 10.93 -23.28
N LEU A 60 -12.42 10.51 -24.45
CA LEU A 60 -11.92 9.16 -24.66
C LEU A 60 -10.62 8.87 -23.87
N LYS A 61 -9.76 9.86 -23.69
CA LYS A 61 -8.59 9.74 -22.81
C LYS A 61 -9.00 9.64 -21.35
N ALA A 62 -9.98 10.41 -20.91
CA ALA A 62 -10.53 10.31 -19.56
C ALA A 62 -11.16 8.93 -19.29
N GLU A 63 -11.80 8.32 -20.30
CA GLU A 63 -12.33 6.95 -20.24
C GLU A 63 -11.21 5.91 -20.06
N ILE A 64 -10.10 6.04 -20.83
CA ILE A 64 -8.91 5.19 -20.69
C ILE A 64 -8.27 5.38 -19.30
N ASP A 65 -8.15 6.60 -18.81
CA ASP A 65 -7.56 6.89 -17.50
C ASP A 65 -8.45 6.41 -16.34
N ALA A 66 -9.76 6.46 -16.50
CA ALA A 66 -10.71 5.88 -15.56
C ALA A 66 -10.58 4.35 -15.51
N ALA A 67 -10.45 3.68 -16.66
CA ALA A 67 -10.21 2.25 -16.74
C ALA A 67 -8.85 1.83 -16.18
N ARG A 68 -7.80 2.67 -16.33
CA ARG A 68 -6.45 2.46 -15.80
C ARG A 68 -6.40 2.59 -14.28
N ARG A 69 -7.16 3.50 -13.68
CA ARG A 69 -7.22 3.66 -12.22
C ARG A 69 -7.80 2.46 -11.49
N GLY A 70 -8.15 1.40 -12.18
CA GLY A 70 -8.74 0.19 -11.59
C GLY A 70 -10.13 0.49 -10.99
N ALA A 71 -10.69 1.62 -11.35
CA ALA A 71 -12.09 1.88 -11.19
C ALA A 71 -12.80 0.75 -11.95
N GLY A 72 -13.28 -0.24 -11.23
CA GLY A 72 -14.46 -0.93 -11.68
C GLY A 72 -15.36 0.18 -12.20
N GLY A 73 -15.86 0.04 -13.43
CA GLY A 73 -16.53 1.11 -14.15
C GLY A 73 -17.40 1.89 -13.19
N ALA A 74 -17.39 3.22 -13.27
CA ALA A 74 -18.20 4.05 -12.43
C ALA A 74 -19.61 3.45 -12.49
N THR A 75 -20.04 2.82 -11.41
CA THR A 75 -21.36 2.24 -11.33
C THR A 75 -22.37 3.37 -11.52
N LYS A 76 -23.59 3.08 -11.93
CA LYS A 76 -24.63 4.12 -11.94
C LYS A 76 -24.70 4.84 -10.60
N GLY A 77 -24.40 4.15 -9.49
CA GLY A 77 -24.31 4.71 -8.15
C GLY A 77 -23.20 5.74 -7.98
N ASP A 78 -22.01 5.52 -8.55
CA ASP A 78 -20.90 6.48 -8.49
C ASP A 78 -21.18 7.76 -9.30
N ALA A 79 -21.94 7.65 -10.40
CA ALA A 79 -22.38 8.80 -11.18
C ALA A 79 -23.40 9.65 -10.42
N LEU A 80 -24.40 9.00 -9.81
CA LEU A 80 -25.40 9.66 -8.98
C LEU A 80 -24.81 10.31 -7.73
N ALA A 81 -23.86 9.65 -7.06
CA ALA A 81 -23.17 10.24 -5.92
C ALA A 81 -22.39 11.50 -6.31
N ARG A 82 -21.71 11.49 -7.47
CA ARG A 82 -21.02 12.68 -7.98
C ARG A 82 -21.96 13.81 -8.35
N GLU A 83 -23.11 13.49 -8.96
CA GLU A 83 -24.18 14.43 -9.26
C GLU A 83 -24.69 15.10 -7.97
N ALA A 84 -25.05 14.29 -6.96
CA ALA A 84 -25.51 14.77 -5.67
C ALA A 84 -24.50 15.69 -4.97
N LEU A 85 -23.21 15.29 -4.94
CA LEU A 85 -22.15 16.10 -4.35
C LEU A 85 -21.86 17.39 -5.12
N ALA A 86 -22.05 17.40 -6.44
CA ALA A 86 -21.95 18.61 -7.23
C ALA A 86 -23.09 19.59 -6.88
N MET A 87 -24.30 19.10 -6.70
CA MET A 87 -25.43 19.89 -6.24
C MET A 87 -25.23 20.43 -4.82
N ALA A 88 -24.75 19.60 -3.88
CA ALA A 88 -24.39 20.02 -2.53
C ALA A 88 -23.33 21.16 -2.54
N ALA A 89 -22.33 21.05 -3.42
CA ALA A 89 -21.30 22.07 -3.57
C ALA A 89 -21.87 23.38 -4.17
N GLN A 90 -22.84 23.32 -5.05
CA GLN A 90 -23.55 24.50 -5.56
C GLN A 90 -24.36 25.14 -4.46
N ARG A 91 -25.14 24.37 -3.70
CA ARG A 91 -25.92 24.83 -2.55
C ARG A 91 -25.05 25.55 -1.51
N ALA A 92 -23.90 25.01 -1.19
CA ALA A 92 -22.96 25.62 -0.24
C ALA A 92 -22.36 26.95 -0.75
N ARG A 93 -22.43 27.24 -2.05
CA ARG A 93 -21.96 28.50 -2.67
C ARG A 93 -23.05 29.50 -2.91
N ALA A 94 -24.32 29.12 -2.78
CA ALA A 94 -25.46 29.99 -2.95
C ALA A 94 -25.39 31.15 -1.95
N GLN A 95 -25.67 32.36 -2.43
CA GLN A 95 -25.54 33.59 -1.63
C GLN A 95 -26.91 34.13 -1.17
N THR A 96 -27.98 33.71 -1.81
CA THR A 96 -29.33 34.17 -1.49
C THR A 96 -30.21 33.00 -1.03
N HIS A 97 -31.25 33.33 -0.24
CA HIS A 97 -32.24 32.35 0.19
C HIS A 97 -33.04 31.76 -0.99
N GLU A 98 -33.26 32.55 -2.03
CA GLU A 98 -33.95 32.12 -3.24
C GLU A 98 -33.14 31.08 -4.00
N GLU A 99 -31.82 31.32 -4.21
CA GLU A 99 -30.90 30.34 -4.83
C GLU A 99 -30.87 29.03 -4.05
N VAL A 100 -30.85 29.09 -2.71
CA VAL A 100 -30.88 27.87 -1.86
C VAL A 100 -32.19 27.12 -2.06
N SER A 101 -33.33 27.83 -2.05
CA SER A 101 -34.66 27.25 -2.23
C SER A 101 -34.82 26.57 -3.59
N ASP A 102 -34.34 27.20 -4.66
CA ASP A 102 -34.39 26.66 -6.02
C ASP A 102 -33.55 25.38 -6.14
N LEU A 103 -32.34 25.37 -5.54
CA LEU A 103 -31.49 24.21 -5.51
C LEU A 103 -32.09 23.07 -4.68
N ASP A 104 -32.67 23.36 -3.51
CA ASP A 104 -33.36 22.38 -2.68
C ASP A 104 -34.55 21.74 -3.43
N HIS A 105 -35.33 22.55 -4.15
CA HIS A 105 -36.42 22.06 -5.00
C HIS A 105 -35.91 21.15 -6.14
N ALA A 106 -34.86 21.56 -6.83
CA ALA A 106 -34.22 20.74 -7.89
C ALA A 106 -33.67 19.43 -7.37
N MET A 107 -33.10 19.39 -6.14
CA MET A 107 -32.62 18.19 -5.49
C MET A 107 -33.75 17.22 -5.15
N GLU A 108 -34.87 17.74 -4.61
CA GLU A 108 -36.06 16.93 -4.28
C GLU A 108 -36.72 16.38 -5.55
N GLU A 109 -36.86 17.20 -6.60
CA GLU A 109 -37.39 16.74 -7.89
C GLU A 109 -36.51 15.62 -8.49
N ARG A 110 -35.20 15.82 -8.42
CA ARG A 110 -34.25 14.81 -8.91
C ARG A 110 -34.32 13.52 -8.11
N ALA A 111 -34.38 13.59 -6.77
CA ALA A 111 -34.54 12.44 -5.88
C ALA A 111 -35.85 11.70 -6.17
N SER A 112 -36.95 12.42 -6.33
CA SER A 112 -38.28 11.86 -6.69
C SER A 112 -38.23 11.16 -8.04
N GLY A 113 -37.54 11.73 -9.03
CA GLY A 113 -37.34 11.12 -10.35
C GLY A 113 -36.59 9.78 -10.30
N LEU A 114 -35.76 9.52 -9.28
CA LEU A 114 -35.07 8.26 -9.07
C LEU A 114 -35.98 7.12 -8.62
N LEU A 115 -37.12 7.42 -8.03
CA LEU A 115 -38.13 6.41 -7.65
C LEU A 115 -38.65 5.65 -8.88
N GLY A 116 -38.75 6.32 -10.02
CA GLY A 116 -39.21 5.73 -11.28
C GLY A 116 -40.70 5.41 -11.29
N ARG A 117 -41.07 4.31 -11.94
CA ARG A 117 -42.48 3.88 -11.95
C ARG A 117 -42.82 3.09 -10.69
N PRO A 118 -44.00 3.33 -10.04
CA PRO A 118 -44.47 2.51 -8.94
C PRO A 118 -44.66 1.05 -9.37
N ILE A 119 -44.39 0.14 -8.47
CA ILE A 119 -44.59 -1.31 -8.67
C ILE A 119 -46.02 -1.74 -8.28
N ALA A 120 -46.69 -0.96 -7.43
CA ALA A 120 -48.06 -1.16 -7.02
C ALA A 120 -48.66 0.20 -6.63
N ILE A 121 -49.98 0.24 -6.52
CA ILE A 121 -50.72 1.34 -5.89
C ILE A 121 -51.51 0.71 -4.73
N GLU A 122 -51.25 1.13 -3.51
CA GLU A 122 -51.99 0.72 -2.33
C GLU A 122 -53.03 1.78 -1.97
N GLN A 123 -54.25 1.33 -1.71
CA GLN A 123 -55.33 2.19 -1.26
C GLN A 123 -55.98 1.55 -0.04
N LEU A 124 -55.85 2.20 1.09
CA LEU A 124 -56.54 1.80 2.30
C LEU A 124 -57.94 2.44 2.32
N PRO A 125 -58.98 1.79 2.92
CA PRO A 125 -60.31 2.36 3.00
C PRO A 125 -60.29 3.71 3.73
N GLY A 126 -60.66 4.79 2.99
CA GLY A 126 -60.71 6.16 3.51
C GLY A 126 -59.42 6.96 3.37
N GLU A 127 -58.41 6.44 2.70
CA GLU A 127 -57.15 7.13 2.41
C GLU A 127 -56.96 7.31 0.90
N ASP A 128 -56.12 8.27 0.51
CA ASP A 128 -55.74 8.47 -0.88
C ASP A 128 -54.85 7.31 -1.34
N ALA A 129 -54.89 7.00 -2.64
CA ALA A 129 -54.08 5.95 -3.24
C ALA A 129 -52.60 6.32 -3.22
N GLU A 130 -51.77 5.52 -2.52
CA GLU A 130 -50.33 5.76 -2.41
C GLU A 130 -49.52 4.84 -3.37
N PRO A 131 -48.57 5.41 -4.11
CA PRO A 131 -47.68 4.63 -4.98
C PRO A 131 -46.63 3.89 -4.18
N VAL A 132 -46.50 2.58 -4.40
CA VAL A 132 -45.46 1.73 -3.83
C VAL A 132 -44.30 1.60 -4.83
N TYR A 133 -43.12 1.92 -4.37
CA TYR A 133 -41.89 1.84 -5.19
C TYR A 133 -41.00 0.68 -4.78
N ALA A 134 -40.17 0.24 -5.70
CA ALA A 134 -39.17 -0.82 -5.43
C ALA A 134 -38.19 -0.38 -4.30
N PRO A 135 -37.95 -1.21 -3.28
CA PRO A 135 -37.08 -0.85 -2.14
C PRO A 135 -35.70 -0.32 -2.54
N GLU A 136 -35.12 -0.84 -3.63
CA GLU A 136 -33.83 -0.39 -4.16
C GLU A 136 -33.90 1.04 -4.71
N ARG A 137 -35.05 1.44 -5.29
CA ARG A 137 -35.28 2.78 -5.79
C ARG A 137 -35.49 3.78 -4.65
N ILE A 138 -36.22 3.39 -3.64
CA ILE A 138 -36.39 4.18 -2.42
C ILE A 138 -35.03 4.44 -1.76
N ALA A 139 -34.22 3.39 -1.59
CA ALA A 139 -32.89 3.52 -1.01
C ALA A 139 -31.97 4.42 -1.85
N GLN A 140 -32.03 4.32 -3.19
CA GLN A 140 -31.26 5.13 -4.11
C GLN A 140 -31.66 6.61 -4.06
N ALA A 141 -32.96 6.91 -4.04
CA ALA A 141 -33.49 8.27 -3.93
C ALA A 141 -33.11 8.91 -2.58
N ALA A 142 -33.28 8.16 -1.48
CA ALA A 142 -32.89 8.60 -0.14
C ALA A 142 -31.39 8.88 -0.02
N GLN A 143 -30.54 8.02 -0.59
CA GLN A 143 -29.08 8.22 -0.61
C GLN A 143 -28.70 9.47 -1.43
N PHE A 144 -29.30 9.66 -2.61
CA PHE A 144 -29.06 10.84 -3.45
C PHE A 144 -29.43 12.11 -2.69
N ARG A 145 -30.65 12.17 -2.12
CA ARG A 145 -31.15 13.30 -1.34
C ARG A 145 -30.20 13.65 -0.19
N SER A 146 -29.84 12.67 0.62
CA SER A 146 -28.97 12.86 1.78
C SER A 146 -27.59 13.41 1.40
N LEU A 147 -27.01 12.95 0.27
CA LEU A 147 -25.76 13.47 -0.28
C LEU A 147 -25.94 14.91 -0.83
N ALA A 148 -27.02 15.17 -1.56
CA ALA A 148 -27.27 16.47 -2.19
C ALA A 148 -27.57 17.55 -1.17
N MET A 149 -28.30 17.23 -0.10
CA MET A 149 -28.56 18.13 1.02
C MET A 149 -27.36 18.32 1.96
N GLY A 150 -26.28 17.58 1.77
CA GLY A 150 -25.08 17.64 2.64
C GLY A 150 -25.26 16.96 4.00
N GLU A 151 -26.29 16.13 4.16
CA GLU A 151 -26.59 15.36 5.37
C GLU A 151 -25.71 14.09 5.49
N ALA A 152 -25.09 13.67 4.37
CA ALA A 152 -24.25 12.49 4.32
C ALA A 152 -22.97 12.75 3.51
N THR A 153 -21.88 12.14 3.96
CA THR A 153 -20.54 12.26 3.35
C THR A 153 -20.02 10.89 2.95
N PRO A 154 -19.74 10.61 1.66
CA PRO A 154 -19.18 9.32 1.26
C PRO A 154 -17.86 9.04 1.95
N VAL A 155 -17.70 7.82 2.49
CA VAL A 155 -16.47 7.40 3.17
C VAL A 155 -15.23 7.53 2.27
N ALA A 156 -15.39 7.34 0.96
CA ALA A 156 -14.28 7.38 0.01
C ALA A 156 -13.82 8.80 -0.37
N ILE A 157 -14.64 9.83 -0.18
CA ILE A 157 -14.41 11.17 -0.76
C ILE A 157 -13.11 11.83 -0.27
N HIS A 158 -12.76 11.61 0.98
CA HIS A 158 -11.58 12.19 1.61
C HIS A 158 -10.37 11.24 1.64
N HIS A 159 -10.55 9.99 1.19
CA HIS A 159 -9.54 8.95 1.37
C HIS A 159 -8.26 9.21 0.56
N ASP A 160 -8.37 9.70 -0.68
CA ASP A 160 -7.21 10.02 -1.50
C ASP A 160 -6.40 11.17 -0.89
N ARG A 161 -7.07 12.20 -0.35
CA ARG A 161 -6.44 13.28 0.40
C ARG A 161 -5.73 12.76 1.64
N PHE A 162 -6.37 11.91 2.43
CA PHE A 162 -5.76 11.25 3.58
C PHE A 162 -4.50 10.46 3.18
N VAL A 163 -4.57 9.63 2.15
CA VAL A 163 -3.45 8.83 1.66
C VAL A 163 -2.30 9.71 1.16
N ALA A 164 -2.61 10.82 0.46
CA ALA A 164 -1.60 11.77 -0.02
C ALA A 164 -0.87 12.43 1.16
N MET A 165 -1.61 12.88 2.18
CA MET A 165 -1.07 13.59 3.36
C MET A 165 -0.35 12.67 4.35
N SER A 166 -0.59 11.35 4.31
CA SER A 166 -0.11 10.41 5.33
C SER A 166 1.42 10.26 5.43
N GLY A 167 2.19 10.70 4.41
CA GLY A 167 3.65 10.46 4.33
C GLY A 167 4.06 8.98 4.29
N ASN A 168 3.10 8.07 4.24
CA ASN A 168 3.35 6.63 4.27
C ASN A 168 4.05 6.11 3.01
N LYS A 169 4.85 5.04 3.16
CA LYS A 169 5.41 4.29 2.02
C LYS A 169 4.28 3.69 1.15
N ALA A 170 4.56 3.52 -0.16
CA ALA A 170 3.61 2.99 -1.14
C ALA A 170 2.88 1.72 -0.67
N ARG A 171 3.59 0.77 -0.04
CA ARG A 171 3.00 -0.45 0.52
C ARG A 171 1.94 -0.17 1.61
N THR A 172 2.16 0.82 2.47
CA THR A 172 1.19 1.19 3.51
C THR A 172 -0.01 1.89 2.89
N LYS A 173 0.22 2.75 1.89
CA LYS A 173 -0.85 3.39 1.10
C LYS A 173 -1.73 2.35 0.39
N ALA A 174 -1.12 1.29 -0.16
CA ALA A 174 -1.85 0.17 -0.73
C ALA A 174 -2.66 -0.61 0.31
N ASP A 175 -2.18 -0.72 1.54
CA ASP A 175 -2.95 -1.32 2.64
C ASP A 175 -4.13 -0.42 3.05
N ASP A 176 -4.00 0.93 3.01
CA ASP A 176 -5.09 1.90 3.23
C ASP A 176 -6.19 1.71 2.17
N GLN A 177 -5.81 1.70 0.90
CA GLN A 177 -6.74 1.51 -0.22
C GLN A 177 -7.45 0.16 -0.17
N ARG A 178 -6.73 -0.90 0.25
CA ARG A 178 -7.30 -2.24 0.37
C ARG A 178 -8.29 -2.35 1.53
N ALA A 179 -8.00 -1.69 2.65
CA ALA A 179 -8.92 -1.63 3.78
C ALA A 179 -10.23 -0.93 3.39
N LEU A 180 -10.14 0.22 2.70
CA LEU A 180 -11.31 0.92 2.17
C LEU A 180 -12.08 0.05 1.16
N LYS A 181 -11.37 -0.63 0.24
CA LYS A 181 -12.01 -1.52 -0.73
C LYS A 181 -12.87 -2.59 -0.07
N TYR A 182 -12.36 -3.25 0.99
CA TYR A 182 -13.13 -4.24 1.73
C TYR A 182 -14.35 -3.60 2.42
N LEU A 183 -14.20 -2.40 2.97
CA LEU A 183 -15.30 -1.69 3.61
C LEU A 183 -16.42 -1.37 2.62
N LEU A 184 -16.09 -0.82 1.46
CA LEU A 184 -17.07 -0.48 0.41
C LEU A 184 -17.77 -1.73 -0.15
N ALA A 185 -17.02 -2.81 -0.40
CA ALA A 185 -17.60 -4.08 -0.85
C ALA A 185 -18.56 -4.68 0.18
N TRP A 186 -18.24 -4.54 1.48
CA TRP A 186 -19.14 -4.98 2.55
C TRP A 186 -20.40 -4.10 2.64
N CYS A 187 -20.28 -2.79 2.46
CA CYS A 187 -21.42 -1.87 2.42
C CYS A 187 -22.41 -2.28 1.33
N GLU A 188 -21.89 -2.54 0.13
CA GLU A 188 -22.69 -2.99 -1.01
C GLU A 188 -23.41 -4.30 -0.72
N ALA A 189 -22.69 -5.32 -0.24
CA ALA A 189 -23.23 -6.64 0.06
C ALA A 189 -24.28 -6.63 1.19
N ASN A 190 -24.18 -5.69 2.14
CA ASN A 190 -25.04 -5.60 3.32
C ASN A 190 -26.08 -4.47 3.25
N ARG A 191 -26.18 -3.77 2.10
CA ARG A 191 -27.08 -2.61 1.89
C ARG A 191 -26.90 -1.53 2.95
N VAL A 192 -25.65 -1.30 3.39
CA VAL A 192 -25.27 -0.22 4.30
C VAL A 192 -24.83 0.97 3.47
N PRO A 193 -25.38 2.17 3.65
CA PRO A 193 -24.90 3.36 2.95
C PRO A 193 -23.41 3.58 3.22
N PRO A 194 -22.55 3.77 2.18
CA PRO A 194 -21.12 3.96 2.35
C PRO A 194 -20.77 5.40 2.78
N ASN A 195 -21.48 5.93 3.78
CA ASN A 195 -21.36 7.30 4.27
C ASN A 195 -20.77 7.30 5.69
N ILE A 196 -20.00 8.32 6.03
CA ILE A 196 -19.35 8.46 7.34
C ILE A 196 -20.38 8.37 8.48
N GLU A 197 -21.52 9.04 8.32
CA GLU A 197 -22.59 9.15 9.30
C GLU A 197 -23.33 7.82 9.54
N ALA A 198 -23.35 6.92 8.55
CA ALA A 198 -23.91 5.58 8.68
C ALA A 198 -23.02 4.61 9.51
N PHE A 199 -21.76 5.00 9.73
CA PHE A 199 -20.83 4.18 10.50
C PHE A 199 -20.91 4.48 12.00
N THR A 200 -21.73 3.70 12.67
CA THR A 200 -21.77 3.63 14.13
C THR A 200 -20.83 2.54 14.65
N ARG A 201 -20.62 2.50 15.97
CA ARG A 201 -19.90 1.38 16.62
C ARG A 201 -20.53 0.03 16.28
N LYS A 202 -21.85 -0.07 16.21
CA LYS A 202 -22.58 -1.28 15.83
C LYS A 202 -22.25 -1.72 14.41
N THR A 203 -22.19 -0.78 13.47
CA THR A 203 -21.84 -1.03 12.07
C THR A 203 -20.38 -1.51 11.96
N ALA A 204 -19.45 -0.89 12.69
CA ALA A 204 -18.05 -1.28 12.73
C ALA A 204 -17.84 -2.70 13.30
N VAL A 205 -18.62 -3.07 14.33
CA VAL A 205 -18.61 -4.44 14.90
C VAL A 205 -19.11 -5.46 13.87
N ARG A 206 -20.23 -5.19 13.19
CA ARG A 206 -20.75 -6.08 12.14
C ARG A 206 -19.72 -6.30 11.02
N PHE A 207 -19.15 -5.21 10.48
CA PHE A 207 -18.09 -5.31 9.47
C PHE A 207 -16.90 -6.15 9.98
N THR A 208 -16.47 -5.93 11.23
CA THR A 208 -15.33 -6.66 11.81
C THR A 208 -15.59 -8.15 11.87
N ASN A 209 -16.80 -8.58 12.23
CA ASN A 209 -17.19 -9.98 12.29
C ASN A 209 -17.27 -10.62 10.89
N ASP A 210 -17.66 -9.87 9.87
CA ASP A 210 -17.79 -10.35 8.49
C ASP A 210 -16.46 -10.30 7.72
N LEU A 211 -15.50 -9.48 8.16
CA LEU A 211 -14.22 -9.26 7.47
C LEU A 211 -13.43 -10.56 7.19
N PRO A 212 -13.38 -11.58 8.07
CA PRO A 212 -12.70 -12.84 7.77
C PRO A 212 -13.29 -13.58 6.56
N LYS A 213 -14.60 -13.55 6.37
CA LYS A 213 -15.28 -14.14 5.21
C LYS A 213 -15.03 -13.32 3.96
N LEU A 214 -15.12 -11.99 4.06
CA LEU A 214 -14.92 -11.06 2.95
C LEU A 214 -13.49 -11.08 2.42
N ALA A 215 -12.52 -11.26 3.31
CA ALA A 215 -11.09 -11.28 3.00
C ALA A 215 -10.52 -12.71 3.10
N GLU A 216 -11.20 -13.67 2.53
CA GLU A 216 -10.85 -15.10 2.57
C GLU A 216 -9.37 -15.35 2.26
N GLY A 217 -8.74 -16.27 2.99
CA GLY A 217 -7.31 -16.59 2.89
C GLY A 217 -6.35 -15.57 3.53
N ARG A 218 -6.87 -14.53 4.22
CA ARG A 218 -6.03 -13.61 5.00
C ARG A 218 -5.90 -14.05 6.44
N ASP A 219 -4.66 -13.97 6.97
CA ASP A 219 -4.39 -14.25 8.37
C ASP A 219 -4.93 -13.14 9.30
N ALA A 220 -5.15 -13.49 10.59
CA ALA A 220 -5.67 -12.57 11.60
C ALA A 220 -4.81 -11.30 11.77
N THR A 221 -3.49 -11.39 11.58
CA THR A 221 -2.58 -10.24 11.67
C THR A 221 -2.85 -9.25 10.53
N THR A 222 -3.10 -9.76 9.32
CA THR A 222 -3.45 -8.95 8.16
C THR A 222 -4.83 -8.30 8.32
N LEU A 223 -5.83 -9.03 8.82
CA LEU A 223 -7.16 -8.47 9.09
C LEU A 223 -7.10 -7.35 10.16
N ARG A 224 -6.37 -7.59 11.26
CA ARG A 224 -6.14 -6.57 12.31
C ARG A 224 -5.45 -5.33 11.75
N LYS A 225 -4.53 -5.49 10.81
CA LYS A 225 -3.88 -4.37 10.11
C LYS A 225 -4.90 -3.55 9.33
N TYR A 226 -5.84 -4.17 8.59
CA TYR A 226 -6.87 -3.43 7.86
C TYR A 226 -7.78 -2.63 8.80
N LEU A 227 -8.23 -3.22 9.91
CA LEU A 227 -9.01 -2.49 10.91
C LEU A 227 -8.23 -1.31 11.51
N ASN A 228 -6.95 -1.48 11.77
CA ASN A 228 -6.09 -0.39 12.24
C ASN A 228 -5.94 0.72 11.18
N ARG A 229 -5.90 0.37 9.87
CA ARG A 229 -5.86 1.38 8.80
C ARG A 229 -7.17 2.18 8.74
N LEU A 230 -8.32 1.54 8.90
CA LEU A 230 -9.61 2.22 9.02
C LEU A 230 -9.67 3.13 10.25
N SER A 231 -9.22 2.67 11.42
CA SER A 231 -9.13 3.49 12.63
C SER A 231 -8.24 4.73 12.42
N ILE A 232 -7.09 4.60 11.75
CA ILE A 232 -6.22 5.74 11.45
C ILE A 232 -6.92 6.73 10.49
N TYR A 233 -7.66 6.24 9.50
CA TYR A 233 -8.45 7.08 8.61
C TYR A 233 -9.55 7.83 9.37
N TRP A 234 -10.30 7.14 10.24
CA TRP A 234 -11.36 7.78 11.07
C TRP A 234 -10.79 8.82 12.04
N LYS A 235 -9.65 8.58 12.68
CA LYS A 235 -8.95 9.58 13.49
C LYS A 235 -8.52 10.81 12.70
N TRP A 236 -8.14 10.62 11.44
CA TRP A 236 -7.85 11.74 10.56
C TRP A 236 -9.13 12.51 10.20
N LEU A 237 -10.25 11.81 9.93
CA LEU A 237 -11.56 12.44 9.72
C LEU A 237 -12.01 13.22 10.96
N GLU A 238 -11.88 12.66 12.15
CA GLU A 238 -12.16 13.31 13.42
C GLU A 238 -11.32 14.58 13.61
N ALA A 239 -10.04 14.52 13.34
CA ALA A 239 -9.12 15.67 13.40
C ALA A 239 -9.43 16.75 12.32
N GLN A 240 -10.17 16.42 11.28
CA GLN A 240 -10.67 17.34 10.25
C GLN A 240 -12.12 17.77 10.50
N GLU A 241 -12.71 17.40 11.65
CA GLU A 241 -14.11 17.67 12.02
C GLU A 241 -15.14 17.06 11.03
N LEU A 242 -14.73 16.01 10.29
CA LEU A 242 -15.56 15.31 9.31
C LEU A 242 -16.23 14.06 9.89
N ALA A 243 -15.83 13.64 11.07
CA ALA A 243 -16.43 12.56 11.83
C ALA A 243 -16.43 12.93 13.32
N THR A 244 -17.41 12.47 14.07
CA THR A 244 -17.53 12.79 15.51
C THR A 244 -16.61 11.95 16.38
N THR A 245 -16.26 10.73 15.96
CA THR A 245 -15.44 9.80 16.75
C THR A 245 -14.89 8.67 15.87
N ASP A 246 -13.78 8.06 16.32
CA ASP A 246 -13.25 6.82 15.72
C ASP A 246 -14.09 5.61 16.16
N VAL A 247 -15.02 5.19 15.30
CA VAL A 247 -15.89 4.02 15.53
C VAL A 247 -15.14 2.67 15.53
N TRP A 248 -13.88 2.65 15.11
CA TRP A 248 -13.03 1.44 15.01
C TRP A 248 -12.20 1.17 16.26
N VAL A 249 -12.24 2.03 17.27
CA VAL A 249 -11.44 1.86 18.49
C VAL A 249 -11.61 0.46 19.08
N GLY A 250 -10.51 -0.28 19.16
CA GLY A 250 -10.52 -1.65 19.69
C GLY A 250 -11.25 -2.71 18.86
N ALA A 251 -11.76 -2.40 17.67
CA ALA A 251 -12.44 -3.37 16.79
C ALA A 251 -11.57 -4.61 16.51
N TYR A 252 -10.25 -4.43 16.36
CA TYR A 252 -9.32 -5.54 16.16
C TYR A 252 -9.35 -6.61 17.28
N LYS A 253 -9.84 -6.28 18.48
CA LYS A 253 -9.96 -7.22 19.62
C LYS A 253 -11.07 -8.25 19.40
N LEU A 254 -12.03 -7.96 18.49
CA LEU A 254 -13.12 -8.87 18.14
C LEU A 254 -12.64 -10.00 17.20
N LEU A 255 -11.52 -9.80 16.52
CA LEU A 255 -10.91 -10.84 15.70
C LEU A 255 -10.17 -11.85 16.60
N PRO A 256 -10.18 -13.15 16.22
CA PRO A 256 -9.38 -14.15 16.91
C PRO A 256 -7.92 -13.67 17.04
N PRO A 257 -7.25 -13.95 18.17
CA PRO A 257 -5.83 -13.63 18.30
C PRO A 257 -5.06 -14.33 17.17
N PRO A 258 -3.95 -13.73 16.70
CA PRO A 258 -3.07 -14.42 15.77
C PRO A 258 -2.69 -15.79 16.34
N ALA A 259 -2.72 -16.83 15.50
CA ALA A 259 -2.34 -18.16 15.94
C ALA A 259 -0.94 -18.12 16.58
N LYS A 260 -0.86 -18.53 17.83
CA LYS A 260 0.42 -18.79 18.51
C LYS A 260 1.06 -20.00 17.80
N GLY A 261 2.25 -19.87 17.38
CA GLY A 261 3.02 -20.93 16.77
C GLY A 261 4.49 -20.56 16.79
N PRO A 262 5.39 -21.47 16.41
CA PRO A 262 6.82 -21.20 16.45
C PRO A 262 7.15 -19.84 15.81
N GLU A 263 7.93 -19.04 16.49
CA GLU A 263 8.33 -17.71 16.01
C GLU A 263 9.53 -17.84 15.06
N GLU A 264 9.70 -16.86 14.19
CA GLU A 264 10.92 -16.77 13.39
C GLU A 264 12.15 -16.71 14.33
N ARG A 265 13.17 -17.49 14.05
CA ARG A 265 14.35 -17.68 14.90
C ARG A 265 15.65 -17.18 14.25
N PRO A 266 16.75 -17.02 15.03
CA PRO A 266 18.09 -16.88 14.47
C PRO A 266 18.49 -18.12 13.66
N PHE A 267 19.45 -17.99 12.76
CA PHE A 267 20.15 -19.14 12.22
C PHE A 267 20.99 -19.81 13.31
N THR A 268 21.22 -21.12 13.17
CA THR A 268 22.29 -21.82 13.88
C THR A 268 23.63 -21.57 13.19
N ASP A 269 24.73 -21.84 13.87
CA ASP A 269 26.07 -21.71 13.28
C ASP A 269 26.27 -22.66 12.09
N ASP A 270 25.72 -23.87 12.14
CA ASP A 270 25.70 -24.82 11.03
C ASP A 270 24.90 -24.29 9.82
N GLU A 271 23.77 -23.65 10.06
CA GLU A 271 22.99 -23.02 8.99
C GLU A 271 23.73 -21.85 8.35
N VAL A 272 24.39 -21.00 9.15
CA VAL A 272 25.25 -19.92 8.64
C VAL A 272 26.40 -20.50 7.83
N THR A 273 27.05 -21.56 8.31
CA THR A 273 28.14 -22.26 7.60
C THR A 273 27.66 -22.80 6.25
N ARG A 274 26.52 -23.50 6.22
CA ARG A 274 25.96 -24.03 4.96
C ARG A 274 25.58 -22.91 3.98
N LEU A 275 25.02 -21.80 4.48
CA LEU A 275 24.67 -20.65 3.66
C LEU A 275 25.89 -19.94 3.07
N LEU A 276 26.98 -19.83 3.83
CA LEU A 276 28.19 -19.10 3.40
C LEU A 276 29.20 -19.97 2.62
N LYS A 277 29.19 -21.32 2.77
CA LYS A 277 30.03 -22.25 2.02
C LYS A 277 29.36 -22.82 0.77
N GLY A 278 28.01 -22.76 0.69
CA GLY A 278 27.28 -23.26 -0.46
C GLY A 278 27.55 -22.46 -1.74
N ASP A 279 27.29 -23.08 -2.88
CA ASP A 279 27.44 -22.48 -4.21
C ASP A 279 26.34 -21.42 -4.46
N ALA A 280 26.57 -20.19 -3.95
CA ALA A 280 25.76 -19.03 -4.18
C ALA A 280 26.38 -18.10 -5.23
N PRO A 281 25.56 -17.42 -6.06
CA PRO A 281 26.09 -16.33 -6.88
C PRO A 281 26.78 -15.27 -6.00
N GLN A 282 27.92 -14.73 -6.47
CA GLN A 282 28.77 -13.81 -5.70
C GLN A 282 27.97 -12.64 -5.06
N LYS A 283 27.03 -12.05 -5.83
CA LYS A 283 26.15 -10.99 -5.33
C LYS A 283 25.32 -11.39 -4.10
N LEU A 284 24.90 -12.63 -4.04
CA LEU A 284 24.11 -13.15 -2.93
C LEU A 284 25.02 -13.51 -1.75
N HIS A 285 26.20 -14.04 -2.04
CA HIS A 285 27.23 -14.38 -1.05
C HIS A 285 27.68 -13.12 -0.28
N ASP A 286 28.01 -12.04 -1.01
CA ASP A 286 28.38 -10.76 -0.41
C ASP A 286 27.24 -10.19 0.47
N LEU A 287 26.00 -10.27 -0.02
CA LEU A 287 24.82 -9.80 0.70
C LEU A 287 24.61 -10.55 2.02
N MET A 288 24.79 -11.89 2.02
CA MET A 288 24.70 -12.72 3.21
C MET A 288 25.80 -12.40 4.24
N ARG A 289 27.05 -12.23 3.80
CA ARG A 289 28.19 -11.87 4.68
C ARG A 289 27.98 -10.50 5.33
N ILE A 290 27.56 -9.50 4.56
CA ILE A 290 27.21 -8.17 5.12
C ILE A 290 26.07 -8.31 6.13
N GLY A 291 25.01 -9.07 5.81
CA GLY A 291 23.90 -9.31 6.71
C GLY A 291 24.29 -9.99 8.02
N ALA A 292 25.18 -11.00 7.94
CA ALA A 292 25.68 -11.76 9.09
C ALA A 292 26.57 -10.90 10.01
N LEU A 293 27.47 -10.09 9.44
CA LEU A 293 28.49 -9.36 10.20
C LEU A 293 28.09 -7.92 10.59
N THR A 294 26.90 -7.46 10.21
CA THR A 294 26.38 -6.14 10.59
C THR A 294 25.02 -6.21 11.27
N GLY A 295 24.31 -7.32 11.15
CA GLY A 295 22.91 -7.43 11.56
C GLY A 295 21.98 -6.49 10.81
N ALA A 296 22.39 -5.89 9.70
CA ALA A 296 21.59 -4.93 8.93
C ALA A 296 20.39 -5.61 8.25
N ARG A 297 19.32 -4.84 8.04
CA ARG A 297 18.17 -5.33 7.25
C ARG A 297 18.54 -5.43 5.78
N LEU A 298 17.93 -6.37 5.07
CA LEU A 298 18.17 -6.57 3.65
C LEU A 298 17.96 -5.28 2.84
N ASP A 299 16.92 -4.52 3.14
CA ASP A 299 16.58 -3.29 2.43
C ASP A 299 17.73 -2.28 2.47
N VAL A 300 18.31 -2.04 3.67
CA VAL A 300 19.38 -1.04 3.81
C VAL A 300 20.70 -1.51 3.20
N ILE A 301 20.95 -2.82 3.13
CA ILE A 301 22.15 -3.36 2.48
C ILE A 301 22.05 -3.18 0.96
N VAL A 302 20.90 -3.51 0.39
CA VAL A 302 20.65 -3.39 -1.06
C VAL A 302 20.67 -1.93 -1.52
N ASP A 303 20.30 -0.99 -0.63
CA ASP A 303 20.25 0.45 -0.91
C ASP A 303 21.59 1.18 -0.74
N LEU A 304 22.67 0.48 -0.31
CA LEU A 304 23.99 1.06 -0.16
C LEU A 304 24.54 1.59 -1.50
N LYS A 305 25.13 2.76 -1.44
CA LYS A 305 25.96 3.34 -2.49
C LYS A 305 27.45 3.25 -2.15
N VAL A 306 28.30 3.43 -3.13
CA VAL A 306 29.77 3.42 -2.95
C VAL A 306 30.18 4.44 -1.87
N LYS A 307 29.66 5.66 -1.91
CA LYS A 307 29.93 6.70 -0.90
C LYS A 307 29.52 6.31 0.52
N ASP A 308 28.53 5.43 0.66
CA ASP A 308 28.05 4.96 1.95
C ASP A 308 28.99 3.93 2.60
N CYS A 309 30.09 3.56 1.92
CA CYS A 309 31.09 2.57 2.35
C CYS A 309 32.49 3.20 2.61
N ALA A 310 32.56 4.53 2.74
CA ALA A 310 33.82 5.25 2.92
C ALA A 310 34.29 5.28 4.39
N GLY A 311 35.61 5.49 4.59
CA GLY A 311 36.19 5.68 5.92
C GLY A 311 36.10 4.47 6.85
N GLY A 312 35.97 3.25 6.32
CA GLY A 312 35.87 2.02 7.11
C GLY A 312 34.50 1.87 7.81
N LEU A 313 33.46 2.51 7.29
CA LEU A 313 32.11 2.52 7.84
C LEU A 313 31.08 2.21 6.74
N PHE A 314 30.01 1.51 7.11
CA PHE A 314 28.75 1.55 6.36
C PHE A 314 27.86 2.64 6.93
N VAL A 315 27.33 3.54 6.08
CA VAL A 315 26.34 4.54 6.45
C VAL A 315 24.99 4.09 5.96
N PHE A 316 24.21 3.47 6.83
CA PHE A 316 22.87 2.98 6.51
C PHE A 316 21.84 4.08 6.60
N LYS A 317 20.98 4.20 5.57
CA LYS A 317 19.86 5.13 5.53
C LYS A 317 18.79 4.76 6.59
N PRO A 318 18.10 5.76 7.15
CA PRO A 318 17.09 5.51 8.16
C PRO A 318 15.94 4.65 7.62
N GLN A 319 15.48 3.69 8.41
CA GLN A 319 14.39 2.80 8.08
C GLN A 319 13.34 2.78 9.19
N LYS A 320 12.04 2.73 8.79
CA LYS A 320 10.89 2.65 9.70
C LYS A 320 10.87 3.81 10.73
N LYS A 321 11.28 3.54 11.98
CA LYS A 321 11.27 4.49 13.10
C LYS A 321 12.62 5.16 13.34
N GLU A 322 13.64 4.85 12.55
CA GLU A 322 14.91 5.55 12.59
C GLU A 322 14.74 6.96 11.97
N THR A 323 15.31 7.97 12.59
CA THR A 323 15.20 9.37 12.14
C THR A 323 16.51 9.89 11.55
N LYS A 324 17.63 9.19 11.78
CA LYS A 324 18.98 9.58 11.35
C LYS A 324 19.68 8.41 10.70
N GLU A 325 20.62 8.71 9.83
CA GLU A 325 21.57 7.75 9.29
C GLU A 325 22.38 7.09 10.41
N ARG A 326 22.81 5.86 10.15
CA ARG A 326 23.51 5.04 11.11
C ARG A 326 24.84 4.58 10.54
N ALA A 327 25.94 5.06 11.16
CA ALA A 327 27.29 4.61 10.85
C ALA A 327 27.59 3.30 11.60
N VAL A 328 27.98 2.25 10.88
CA VAL A 328 28.36 0.95 11.41
C VAL A 328 29.75 0.59 10.88
N PRO A 329 30.71 0.30 11.73
CA PRO A 329 32.06 -0.10 11.30
C PRO A 329 32.02 -1.32 10.38
N ILE A 330 32.86 -1.30 9.34
CA ILE A 330 33.06 -2.44 8.46
C ILE A 330 33.87 -3.49 9.22
N HIS A 331 33.32 -4.69 9.33
CA HIS A 331 34.01 -5.83 9.94
C HIS A 331 35.24 -6.21 9.09
N PRO A 332 36.40 -6.57 9.67
CA PRO A 332 37.61 -6.93 8.91
C PRO A 332 37.36 -7.96 7.81
N ALA A 333 36.56 -8.99 8.05
CA ALA A 333 36.17 -10.00 7.05
C ALA A 333 35.31 -9.49 5.88
N LEU A 334 34.89 -8.22 5.90
CA LEU A 334 34.14 -7.57 4.81
C LEU A 334 34.96 -6.61 3.97
N ILE A 335 36.21 -6.29 4.39
CA ILE A 335 37.03 -5.27 3.72
C ILE A 335 37.22 -5.64 2.24
N GLU A 336 37.69 -6.87 1.96
CA GLU A 336 37.91 -7.34 0.58
C GLU A 336 36.60 -7.29 -0.28
N ILE A 337 35.44 -7.58 0.32
CA ILE A 337 34.16 -7.50 -0.37
C ILE A 337 33.85 -6.04 -0.73
N VAL A 338 34.07 -5.11 0.20
CA VAL A 338 33.80 -3.70 -0.01
C VAL A 338 34.76 -3.13 -1.06
N GLU A 339 36.06 -3.40 -0.95
CA GLU A 339 37.07 -2.96 -1.93
C GLU A 339 36.74 -3.44 -3.35
N ARG A 340 36.41 -4.72 -3.50
CA ARG A 340 36.03 -5.29 -4.79
C ARG A 340 34.74 -4.66 -5.35
N ARG A 341 33.75 -4.36 -4.49
CA ARG A 341 32.46 -3.80 -4.91
C ARG A 341 32.51 -2.30 -5.17
N THR A 342 33.47 -1.59 -4.62
CA THR A 342 33.66 -0.14 -4.84
C THR A 342 34.67 0.17 -5.95
N LYS A 343 35.50 -0.79 -6.32
CA LYS A 343 36.54 -0.62 -7.35
C LYS A 343 35.94 -0.10 -8.66
N ASP A 344 36.58 0.92 -9.22
CA ASP A 344 36.23 1.55 -10.52
C ASP A 344 34.79 2.06 -10.61
N LYS A 345 34.19 2.46 -9.47
CA LYS A 345 32.82 3.01 -9.39
C LYS A 345 32.79 4.42 -8.86
N ALA A 346 31.83 5.20 -9.34
CA ALA A 346 31.56 6.56 -8.83
C ALA A 346 30.89 6.52 -7.44
N PRO A 347 31.05 7.57 -6.62
CA PRO A 347 30.46 7.62 -5.26
C PRO A 347 28.96 7.38 -5.20
N ASP A 348 28.21 7.81 -6.22
CA ASP A 348 26.75 7.66 -6.30
C ASP A 348 26.28 6.37 -6.97
N ASP A 349 27.21 5.52 -7.41
CA ASP A 349 26.87 4.19 -7.93
C ASP A 349 26.33 3.28 -6.83
N ASP A 350 25.49 2.35 -7.24
CA ASP A 350 24.96 1.33 -6.33
C ASP A 350 26.06 0.31 -5.95
N LEU A 351 26.17 -0.02 -4.67
CA LEU A 351 27.04 -1.10 -4.23
C LEU A 351 26.57 -2.47 -4.77
N PHE A 352 25.25 -2.61 -4.93
CA PHE A 352 24.56 -3.79 -5.47
C PHE A 352 23.74 -3.45 -6.73
N PRO A 353 24.38 -3.14 -7.88
CA PRO A 353 23.69 -2.81 -9.12
C PRO A 353 22.84 -3.97 -9.67
N GLU A 354 23.11 -5.20 -9.24
CA GLU A 354 22.35 -6.41 -9.63
C GLU A 354 20.91 -6.42 -9.09
N TRP A 355 20.62 -5.55 -8.12
CA TRP A 355 19.31 -5.36 -7.53
C TRP A 355 18.82 -3.92 -7.78
N PRO A 356 18.50 -3.55 -9.03
CA PRO A 356 18.08 -2.18 -9.35
C PRO A 356 16.73 -1.86 -8.70
N PRO A 357 16.41 -0.57 -8.50
CA PRO A 357 15.10 -0.13 -8.07
C PRO A 357 13.98 -0.67 -8.98
N SER A 358 12.80 -0.88 -8.42
CA SER A 358 11.64 -1.31 -9.19
C SER A 358 11.27 -0.27 -10.24
N LYS A 359 10.97 -0.70 -11.47
CA LYS A 359 10.57 0.20 -12.58
C LYS A 359 9.06 0.46 -12.55
N GLY A 360 8.67 1.67 -12.96
CA GLY A 360 7.27 2.05 -13.16
C GLY A 360 6.49 2.18 -11.85
N THR A 361 5.22 1.82 -11.88
CA THR A 361 4.25 1.93 -10.76
C THR A 361 4.35 0.80 -9.74
N SER A 362 5.41 -0.01 -9.76
CA SER A 362 5.57 -1.14 -8.84
C SER A 362 5.77 -0.66 -7.39
N GLU A 363 4.89 -1.09 -6.50
CA GLU A 363 4.97 -0.85 -5.05
C GLU A 363 6.03 -1.71 -4.34
N ARG A 364 6.76 -2.56 -5.08
CA ARG A 364 7.75 -3.49 -4.51
C ARG A 364 9.02 -2.76 -4.17
N GLU A 365 9.52 -2.97 -2.97
CA GLU A 365 10.81 -2.47 -2.52
C GLU A 365 11.94 -3.11 -3.35
N ARG A 366 13.06 -2.40 -3.48
CA ARG A 366 14.25 -2.83 -4.22
C ARG A 366 14.76 -4.21 -3.78
N SER A 367 14.71 -4.48 -2.48
CA SER A 367 15.13 -5.76 -1.87
C SER A 367 14.25 -6.96 -2.22
N PHE A 368 13.08 -6.78 -2.85
CA PHE A 368 12.15 -7.88 -3.12
C PHE A 368 12.77 -9.01 -3.94
N LYS A 369 13.53 -8.67 -5.00
CA LYS A 369 14.22 -9.66 -5.84
C LYS A 369 15.34 -10.36 -5.08
N ALA A 370 16.12 -9.62 -4.27
CA ALA A 370 17.17 -10.16 -3.41
C ALA A 370 16.59 -11.13 -2.37
N SER A 371 15.47 -10.77 -1.73
CA SER A 371 14.76 -11.63 -0.78
C SER A 371 14.29 -12.94 -1.41
N ASN A 372 13.76 -12.89 -2.64
CA ASN A 372 13.35 -14.09 -3.37
C ASN A 372 14.53 -14.97 -3.76
N ALA A 373 15.62 -14.37 -4.26
CA ALA A 373 16.85 -15.11 -4.60
C ALA A 373 17.43 -15.80 -3.37
N PHE A 374 17.50 -15.11 -2.24
CA PHE A 374 17.91 -15.70 -0.97
C PHE A 374 16.99 -16.85 -0.54
N THR A 375 15.68 -16.69 -0.67
CA THR A 375 14.72 -17.74 -0.30
C THR A 375 14.91 -19.01 -1.14
N LEU A 376 15.13 -18.87 -2.45
CA LEU A 376 15.39 -20.01 -3.33
C LEU A 376 16.74 -20.67 -2.97
N TYR A 377 17.78 -19.87 -2.75
CA TYR A 377 19.09 -20.36 -2.41
C TYR A 377 19.12 -21.12 -1.07
N ARG A 378 18.56 -20.55 0.02
CA ARG A 378 18.55 -21.21 1.33
C ARG A 378 17.82 -22.55 1.30
N ARG A 379 16.76 -22.67 0.47
CA ARG A 379 16.07 -23.95 0.24
C ARG A 379 16.96 -24.96 -0.48
N LYS A 380 17.71 -24.51 -1.50
CA LYS A 380 18.67 -25.33 -2.23
C LYS A 380 19.71 -25.96 -1.30
N VAL A 381 20.19 -25.20 -0.31
CA VAL A 381 21.22 -25.68 0.65
C VAL A 381 20.63 -26.30 1.92
N GLY A 382 19.32 -26.59 1.93
CA GLY A 382 18.67 -27.30 3.04
C GLY A 382 18.48 -26.45 4.30
N VAL A 383 18.54 -25.11 4.19
CA VAL A 383 18.25 -24.19 5.29
C VAL A 383 16.83 -23.68 5.14
N ASP A 384 15.86 -24.51 5.44
CA ASP A 384 14.43 -24.19 5.35
C ASP A 384 13.66 -24.90 6.47
N GLU A 385 12.94 -24.12 7.25
CA GLU A 385 12.08 -24.64 8.31
C GLU A 385 10.69 -24.06 8.11
N THR A 386 9.79 -24.88 7.56
CA THR A 386 8.42 -24.52 7.29
C THR A 386 7.50 -25.12 8.34
N VAL A 387 6.45 -24.39 8.69
CA VAL A 387 5.41 -24.84 9.62
C VAL A 387 4.10 -24.96 8.87
N PRO A 388 3.38 -26.08 8.99
CA PRO A 388 2.06 -26.24 8.39
C PRO A 388 1.14 -25.05 8.71
N GLY A 389 0.45 -24.52 7.71
CA GLY A 389 -0.43 -23.36 7.86
C GLY A 389 0.26 -21.98 7.94
N LYS A 390 1.60 -21.91 8.03
CA LYS A 390 2.35 -20.65 7.95
C LYS A 390 2.92 -20.43 6.53
N ARG A 391 2.66 -19.27 5.96
CA ARG A 391 3.20 -18.90 4.64
C ARG A 391 4.70 -18.68 4.64
N ARG A 392 5.27 -18.27 5.78
CA ARG A 392 6.70 -17.95 5.93
C ARG A 392 7.39 -19.04 6.72
N ALA A 393 8.59 -19.41 6.26
CA ALA A 393 9.49 -20.25 7.05
C ALA A 393 9.94 -19.50 8.32
N LEU A 394 10.33 -20.26 9.33
CA LEU A 394 10.86 -19.72 10.60
C LEU A 394 12.22 -19.04 10.42
N VAL A 395 12.93 -19.37 9.34
CA VAL A 395 14.21 -18.77 8.97
C VAL A 395 14.08 -18.00 7.65
N ASN A 396 14.67 -16.83 7.60
CA ASN A 396 14.68 -15.93 6.44
C ASN A 396 15.90 -15.00 6.51
N PHE A 397 16.06 -14.03 5.60
CA PHE A 397 17.22 -13.13 5.64
C PHE A 397 17.34 -12.37 6.99
N HIS A 398 16.22 -12.06 7.63
CA HIS A 398 16.24 -11.40 8.94
C HIS A 398 16.80 -12.28 10.06
N SER A 399 16.90 -13.59 9.84
CA SER A 399 17.55 -14.52 10.77
C SER A 399 19.07 -14.27 10.92
N PHE A 400 19.75 -13.68 9.93
CA PHE A 400 21.12 -13.17 10.09
C PHE A 400 21.18 -12.07 11.14
N ARG A 401 20.22 -11.16 11.15
CA ARG A 401 20.18 -10.10 12.16
C ARG A 401 19.93 -10.64 13.57
N ARG A 402 19.05 -11.65 13.70
CA ARG A 402 18.83 -12.34 14.97
C ARG A 402 20.08 -13.08 15.41
N TRP A 403 20.76 -13.74 14.50
CA TRP A 403 22.04 -14.42 14.74
C TRP A 403 23.12 -13.44 15.18
N PHE A 404 23.31 -12.30 14.48
CA PHE A 404 24.24 -11.25 14.88
C PHE A 404 23.98 -10.75 16.32
N ILE A 405 22.72 -10.45 16.64
CA ILE A 405 22.33 -9.99 17.97
C ILE A 405 22.69 -11.02 19.01
N THR A 406 22.35 -12.29 18.78
CA THR A 406 22.66 -13.41 19.69
C THR A 406 24.17 -13.56 19.88
N LYS A 407 24.97 -13.49 18.79
CA LYS A 407 26.42 -13.61 18.88
C LYS A 407 27.07 -12.43 19.60
N ALA A 408 26.59 -11.22 19.37
CA ALA A 408 27.06 -10.03 20.08
C ALA A 408 26.72 -10.10 21.58
N GLU A 409 25.51 -10.57 21.94
CA GLU A 409 25.11 -10.80 23.33
C GLU A 409 25.99 -11.87 24.00
N GLN A 410 26.22 -13.02 23.32
CA GLN A 410 27.10 -14.09 23.79
C GLN A 410 28.58 -13.67 23.92
N ALA A 411 28.97 -12.58 23.25
CA ALA A 411 30.28 -11.95 23.36
C ALA A 411 30.28 -10.77 24.34
N ASP A 412 29.34 -10.74 25.29
CA ASP A 412 29.23 -9.74 26.37
C ASP A 412 29.12 -8.28 25.88
N GLN A 413 28.57 -8.06 24.67
CA GLN A 413 28.40 -6.70 24.17
C GLN A 413 27.16 -6.05 24.81
N PRO A 414 27.24 -4.78 25.26
CA PRO A 414 26.12 -4.10 25.90
C PRO A 414 24.90 -3.97 24.98
N GLU A 415 23.68 -4.28 25.49
CA GLU A 415 22.40 -4.17 24.73
C GLU A 415 22.28 -2.83 24.00
N SER A 416 22.65 -1.74 24.64
CA SER A 416 22.56 -0.38 24.08
C SER A 416 23.46 -0.17 22.86
N ILE A 417 24.63 -0.82 22.82
CA ILE A 417 25.57 -0.79 21.70
C ILE A 417 25.04 -1.68 20.56
N ILE A 418 24.62 -2.91 20.89
CA ILE A 418 23.99 -3.82 19.93
C ILE A 418 22.80 -3.13 19.27
N ALA A 419 21.90 -2.52 20.08
CA ALA A 419 20.72 -1.80 19.56
C ALA A 419 21.12 -0.66 18.61
N ALA A 420 22.17 0.09 18.93
CA ALA A 420 22.68 1.16 18.06
C ALA A 420 23.26 0.61 16.75
N VAL A 421 24.06 -0.47 16.81
CA VAL A 421 24.66 -1.12 15.63
C VAL A 421 23.58 -1.67 14.71
N VAL A 422 22.59 -2.37 15.24
CA VAL A 422 21.53 -2.96 14.41
C VAL A 422 20.40 -1.96 14.04
N GLY A 423 20.32 -0.77 14.65
CA GLY A 423 19.28 0.24 14.43
C GLY A 423 17.95 -0.15 15.08
N HIS A 424 17.99 -0.61 16.32
CA HIS A 424 16.83 -0.66 17.20
C HIS A 424 16.71 0.64 17.98
N LYS A 425 15.47 1.06 18.27
CA LYS A 425 15.26 2.18 19.18
C LYS A 425 15.80 1.83 20.56
N ARG A 426 16.72 2.62 21.08
CA ARG A 426 17.23 2.45 22.44
C ARG A 426 16.12 2.79 23.43
N LYS A 427 15.97 1.97 24.47
CA LYS A 427 14.92 2.11 25.48
C LYS A 427 15.31 3.15 26.54
N GLY A 428 14.30 3.73 27.19
CA GLY A 428 14.44 4.66 28.31
C GLY A 428 14.74 6.11 27.91
N MET A 429 14.58 6.99 28.88
CA MET A 429 14.80 8.45 28.72
C MET A 429 16.28 8.75 28.47
N THR A 430 17.17 8.18 29.26
CA THR A 430 18.61 8.47 29.23
C THR A 430 19.25 8.12 27.90
N LEU A 431 19.14 6.86 27.46
CA LEU A 431 19.78 6.40 26.23
C LEU A 431 18.94 6.64 24.97
N GLY A 432 17.61 6.62 25.10
CA GLY A 432 16.71 6.76 23.95
C GLY A 432 16.47 8.21 23.52
N ARG A 433 16.57 9.19 24.44
CA ARG A 433 16.26 10.59 24.17
C ARG A 433 17.47 11.52 24.28
N TYR A 434 18.29 11.36 25.31
CA TYR A 434 19.38 12.32 25.63
C TYR A 434 20.75 11.91 25.09
N SER A 435 21.01 10.62 24.83
CA SER A 435 22.31 10.16 24.34
C SER A 435 22.44 10.35 22.83
N ALA A 436 23.55 10.94 22.41
CA ALA A 436 23.93 11.06 20.99
C ALA A 436 24.26 9.73 20.30
N GLY A 437 24.43 8.66 21.07
CA GLY A 437 24.78 7.35 20.55
C GLY A 437 26.16 6.88 21.07
N PRO A 438 26.55 5.62 20.77
CA PRO A 438 27.87 5.12 21.11
C PRO A 438 28.96 5.77 20.25
N LEU A 439 30.17 5.79 20.77
CA LEU A 439 31.35 6.10 19.97
C LEU A 439 31.57 5.04 18.88
N ILE A 440 32.15 5.42 17.76
CA ILE A 440 32.50 4.49 16.68
C ILE A 440 33.41 3.35 17.19
N ALA A 441 34.32 3.64 18.11
CA ALA A 441 35.18 2.61 18.72
C ALA A 441 34.39 1.57 19.53
N GLN A 442 33.29 1.97 20.19
CA GLN A 442 32.40 1.03 20.90
C GLN A 442 31.60 0.17 19.91
N ALA A 443 31.06 0.77 18.86
CA ALA A 443 30.38 0.04 17.79
C ALA A 443 31.35 -0.93 17.07
N ARG A 444 32.61 -0.53 16.89
CA ARG A 444 33.65 -1.37 16.27
C ARG A 444 33.89 -2.62 17.09
N ARG A 445 34.13 -2.49 18.41
CA ARG A 445 34.29 -3.65 19.29
C ARG A 445 33.09 -4.60 19.24
N CYS A 446 31.89 -4.06 19.17
CA CYS A 446 30.67 -4.87 19.06
C CYS A 446 30.58 -5.62 17.71
N VAL A 447 30.93 -4.99 16.61
CA VAL A 447 30.91 -5.60 15.28
C VAL A 447 32.01 -6.68 15.19
N GLU A 448 33.23 -6.38 15.62
CA GLU A 448 34.41 -7.28 15.56
C GLU A 448 34.31 -8.46 16.55
N ALA A 449 33.48 -8.35 17.59
CA ALA A 449 33.20 -9.45 18.51
C ALA A 449 32.37 -10.58 17.85
N VAL A 450 31.64 -10.30 16.76
CA VAL A 450 30.86 -11.29 16.06
C VAL A 450 31.69 -11.96 14.97
N GLN A 451 32.06 -13.20 15.20
CA GLN A 451 32.86 -13.99 14.26
C GLN A 451 32.00 -14.97 13.47
N LEU A 452 32.32 -15.16 12.18
CA LEU A 452 31.70 -16.23 11.39
C LEU A 452 32.11 -17.61 11.93
N PRO A 453 31.20 -18.60 11.88
CA PRO A 453 31.55 -19.96 12.35
C PRO A 453 32.75 -20.51 11.59
N SER A 454 33.75 -20.97 12.34
CA SER A 454 34.90 -21.69 11.80
C SER A 454 34.60 -23.18 11.64
N GLU A 455 35.38 -23.90 10.84
CA GLU A 455 35.19 -25.35 10.62
C GLU A 455 35.29 -26.17 11.90
N ALA A 456 36.04 -25.70 12.88
CA ALA A 456 36.30 -26.40 14.14
C ALA A 456 35.11 -26.34 15.13
N SER A 457 34.17 -25.39 14.99
CA SER A 457 33.06 -25.24 15.91
C SER A 457 31.83 -26.10 15.58
N CYS A 458 31.76 -26.69 14.39
CA CYS A 458 30.64 -27.53 13.95
C CYS A 458 30.58 -28.91 14.62
N SER A 459 31.70 -29.44 15.10
CA SER A 459 31.77 -30.78 15.70
C SER A 459 31.36 -30.84 17.17
N ALA A 460 31.33 -29.70 17.88
CA ALA A 460 31.08 -29.67 19.33
C ALA A 460 29.60 -29.57 19.72
N SER A 461 28.73 -29.14 18.79
CA SER A 461 27.29 -28.89 19.13
C SER A 461 26.42 -30.16 19.20
N HIS A 462 26.89 -31.30 18.68
CA HIS A 462 26.10 -32.54 18.70
C HIS A 462 26.19 -33.37 20.00
N ILE A 463 27.03 -32.93 20.97
CA ILE A 463 27.27 -33.74 22.20
C ILE A 463 26.38 -33.28 23.37
N PHE A 464 25.74 -32.09 23.31
CA PHE A 464 24.98 -31.53 24.42
C PHE A 464 23.43 -31.64 24.32
N GLU A 465 22.89 -32.23 23.25
CA GLU A 465 21.40 -32.41 23.10
C GLU A 465 20.93 -33.84 23.50
N ARG A 466 21.76 -34.67 24.14
CA ARG A 466 21.35 -35.96 24.71
C ARG A 466 21.85 -36.14 26.15
N ALA A 467 21.42 -35.28 27.04
CA ALA A 467 21.46 -35.53 28.46
C ALA A 467 20.20 -35.02 29.15
#